data_9454b002680606d62cdec62465e8ca44
#
_entry.id   9454b002680606d62cdec62465e8ca44
#
_cell.length_a   1.000
_cell.length_b   1.000
_cell.length_c   1.000
_cell.angle_alpha   90.00
_cell.angle_beta   90.00
_cell.angle_gamma   90.00
#
_symmetry.space_group_name_H-M   'P 1'
#
loop_
_entity.id
_entity.type
_entity.pdbx_description
1 polymer ?
#
loop_
_entity_poly.entity_id
_entity_poly.type
_entity_poly.pdbx_seq_one_letter_code
_entity_poly.pdbx_strand_id
1 'polypeptide(L)'
;AFRYEFTYKSENLEELAKAIETVENTEILSIGKGLELIKDLGDATTVADQYGLNKFMGTHGIGHTRMATESDVDIKSAHPYWAFPYQDVAVVHNGQLTNYWGNRRILERSGYRFNSNCDSEIIAVYIADKMAKGIDLEQSMHDSLDELDGVFTYIVSTKDQLGMAKDHMAAKPMVIYEGEDIVACASEEVAIRNIFPHEIKTYDPYEAEVKVWQV
;
A
#
# COMPACT_ATOMS: atom_id res chain seq x y z
N ALA A 1 4.41 18.26 -3.95
CA ALA A 1 3.05 17.83 -4.25
C ALA A 1 2.02 18.83 -3.75
N PHE A 2 0.82 18.78 -4.29
CA PHE A 2 -0.30 19.63 -3.88
C PHE A 2 -1.47 18.75 -3.52
N ARG A 3 -2.17 19.10 -2.44
CA ARG A 3 -3.42 18.48 -2.01
C ARG A 3 -4.60 19.37 -2.41
N TYR A 4 -5.58 18.77 -3.08
CA TYR A 4 -6.83 19.45 -3.45
C TYR A 4 -8.03 18.64 -2.96
N GLU A 5 -8.97 19.33 -2.32
CA GLU A 5 -10.30 18.79 -2.02
C GLU A 5 -11.31 19.41 -2.97
N PHE A 6 -12.10 18.57 -3.63
CA PHE A 6 -13.11 19.05 -4.55
C PHE A 6 -14.29 18.07 -4.65
N THR A 7 -15.42 18.60 -5.08
CA THR A 7 -16.61 17.80 -5.37
C THR A 7 -16.76 17.64 -6.88
N TYR A 8 -16.95 16.44 -7.35
CA TYR A 8 -17.21 16.17 -8.76
C TYR A 8 -18.46 15.31 -8.95
N LYS A 9 -19.09 15.42 -10.11
CA LYS A 9 -20.37 14.79 -10.44
C LYS A 9 -20.23 13.48 -11.21
N SER A 10 -19.02 13.14 -11.66
CA SER A 10 -18.77 11.91 -12.42
C SER A 10 -18.50 10.74 -11.50
N GLU A 11 -19.09 9.59 -11.81
CA GLU A 11 -18.76 8.31 -11.16
C GLU A 11 -17.51 7.67 -11.80
N ASN A 12 -17.04 8.21 -12.93
CA ASN A 12 -15.88 7.70 -13.64
C ASN A 12 -14.59 8.39 -13.17
N LEU A 13 -13.92 7.76 -12.21
CA LEU A 13 -12.67 8.25 -11.64
C LEU A 13 -11.53 8.28 -12.69
N GLU A 14 -11.54 7.37 -13.64
CA GLU A 14 -10.54 7.30 -14.70
C GLU A 14 -10.62 8.50 -15.64
N GLU A 15 -11.84 8.92 -16.05
CA GLU A 15 -12.02 10.12 -16.86
C GLU A 15 -11.58 11.37 -16.13
N LEU A 16 -11.90 11.47 -14.84
CA LEU A 16 -11.46 12.58 -14.01
C LEU A 16 -9.94 12.65 -13.94
N ALA A 17 -9.28 11.53 -13.68
CA ALA A 17 -7.83 11.46 -13.60
C ALA A 17 -7.19 11.86 -14.93
N LYS A 18 -7.68 11.33 -16.06
CA LYS A 18 -7.22 11.71 -17.39
C LYS A 18 -7.38 13.21 -17.65
N ALA A 19 -8.52 13.79 -17.25
CA ALA A 19 -8.75 15.22 -17.39
C ALA A 19 -7.76 16.07 -16.58
N ILE A 20 -7.45 15.68 -15.35
CA ILE A 20 -6.46 16.38 -14.52
C ILE A 20 -5.06 16.27 -15.13
N GLU A 21 -4.68 15.10 -15.60
CA GLU A 21 -3.36 14.84 -16.19
C GLU A 21 -3.16 15.48 -17.59
N THR A 22 -4.20 16.10 -18.18
CA THR A 22 -4.03 16.95 -19.36
C THR A 22 -3.34 18.29 -19.05
N VAL A 23 -3.30 18.67 -17.76
CA VAL A 23 -2.57 19.85 -17.34
C VAL A 23 -1.07 19.55 -17.38
N GLU A 24 -0.31 20.39 -18.08
CA GLU A 24 1.13 20.18 -18.25
C GLU A 24 1.86 20.08 -16.91
N ASN A 25 2.77 19.13 -16.79
CA ASN A 25 3.55 18.82 -15.58
C ASN A 25 2.70 18.43 -14.35
N THR A 26 1.51 17.90 -14.58
CA THR A 26 0.64 17.40 -13.51
C THR A 26 0.58 15.88 -13.57
N GLU A 27 0.78 15.26 -12.42
CA GLU A 27 0.67 13.82 -12.22
C GLU A 27 -0.10 13.53 -10.94
N ILE A 28 -0.99 12.54 -10.98
CA ILE A 28 -1.79 12.14 -9.84
C ILE A 28 -1.04 11.06 -9.07
N LEU A 29 -0.75 11.33 -7.79
CA LEU A 29 -0.20 10.34 -6.88
C LEU A 29 -1.29 9.46 -6.27
N SER A 30 -2.46 10.03 -5.96
CA SER A 30 -3.64 9.29 -5.49
C SER A 30 -4.90 10.13 -5.63
N ILE A 31 -6.05 9.45 -5.75
CA ILE A 31 -7.39 10.04 -5.59
C ILE A 31 -8.17 9.13 -4.65
N GLY A 32 -8.67 9.67 -3.54
CA GLY A 32 -9.42 8.91 -2.54
C GLY A 32 -10.39 9.77 -1.78
N LYS A 33 -11.18 9.14 -0.93
CA LYS A 33 -12.10 9.80 0.02
C LYS A 33 -11.68 9.59 1.46
N GLY A 34 -11.02 8.49 1.76
CA GLY A 34 -10.59 8.09 3.09
C GLY A 34 -9.08 7.96 3.24
N LEU A 35 -8.35 7.67 2.16
CA LEU A 35 -6.89 7.58 2.16
C LEU A 35 -6.23 8.80 1.53
N GLU A 36 -5.17 9.27 2.14
CA GLU A 36 -4.26 10.25 1.58
C GLU A 36 -2.88 9.64 1.47
N LEU A 37 -2.25 9.75 0.30
CA LEU A 37 -0.95 9.18 0.02
C LEU A 37 0.08 10.28 -0.17
N ILE A 38 1.16 10.20 0.60
CA ILE A 38 2.33 11.06 0.48
C ILE A 38 3.54 10.19 0.21
N LYS A 39 4.29 10.52 -0.83
CA LYS A 39 5.58 9.92 -1.11
C LYS A 39 6.51 10.91 -1.78
N ASP A 40 7.77 10.83 -1.42
CA ASP A 40 8.83 11.68 -2.00
C ASP A 40 10.19 10.97 -1.84
N LEU A 41 11.20 11.58 -2.45
CA LEU A 41 12.59 11.16 -2.30
C LEU A 41 13.22 11.86 -1.08
N GLY A 42 13.89 11.09 -0.25
CA GLY A 42 14.56 11.58 0.95
C GLY A 42 14.38 10.63 2.14
N ASP A 43 14.95 11.00 3.26
CA ASP A 43 14.73 10.30 4.51
C ASP A 43 13.36 10.62 5.11
N ALA A 44 12.86 9.74 5.98
CA ALA A 44 11.52 9.84 6.54
C ALA A 44 11.27 11.16 7.29
N THR A 45 12.28 11.69 7.99
CA THR A 45 12.18 12.94 8.75
C THR A 45 12.01 14.13 7.82
N THR A 46 12.84 14.20 6.79
CA THR A 46 12.77 15.28 5.78
C THR A 46 11.42 15.30 5.08
N VAL A 47 10.92 14.14 4.65
CA VAL A 47 9.60 14.04 4.02
C VAL A 47 8.48 14.39 5.00
N ALA A 48 8.55 13.91 6.24
CA ALA A 48 7.56 14.23 7.27
C ALA A 48 7.48 15.74 7.54
N ASP A 49 8.60 16.41 7.65
CA ASP A 49 8.66 17.87 7.89
C ASP A 49 8.16 18.65 6.68
N GLN A 50 8.56 18.27 5.47
CA GLN A 50 8.17 18.92 4.22
C GLN A 50 6.65 18.90 4.00
N TYR A 51 5.99 17.81 4.35
CA TYR A 51 4.54 17.65 4.18
C TYR A 51 3.75 17.87 5.46
N GLY A 52 4.41 18.16 6.58
CA GLY A 52 3.77 18.42 7.85
C GLY A 52 2.99 17.21 8.38
N LEU A 53 3.55 16.00 8.27
CA LEU A 53 2.89 14.76 8.66
C LEU A 53 2.48 14.73 10.13
N ASN A 54 3.15 15.51 10.98
CA ASN A 54 2.79 15.67 12.40
C ASN A 54 1.40 16.31 12.62
N LYS A 55 0.77 16.83 11.58
CA LYS A 55 -0.59 17.41 11.60
C LYS A 55 -1.64 16.47 11.03
N PHE A 56 -1.23 15.34 10.48
CA PHE A 56 -2.15 14.36 9.95
C PHE A 56 -2.87 13.63 11.07
N MET A 57 -4.16 13.42 10.88
CA MET A 57 -5.02 12.69 11.79
C MET A 57 -5.70 11.57 11.01
N GLY A 58 -5.66 10.37 11.53
CA GLY A 58 -6.26 9.19 10.92
C GLY A 58 -6.43 8.06 11.93
N THR A 59 -7.24 7.10 11.61
CA THR A 59 -7.44 5.88 12.41
C THR A 59 -6.27 4.92 12.25
N HIS A 60 -5.66 4.90 11.06
CA HIS A 60 -4.52 4.02 10.76
C HIS A 60 -3.63 4.65 9.66
N GLY A 61 -2.46 4.07 9.46
CA GLY A 61 -1.53 4.48 8.42
C GLY A 61 -0.53 3.40 8.09
N ILE A 62 -0.04 3.40 6.86
CA ILE A 62 1.05 2.55 6.42
C ILE A 62 2.22 3.41 5.93
N GLY A 63 3.43 2.92 6.10
CA GLY A 63 4.62 3.64 5.68
C GLY A 63 5.74 2.69 5.25
N HIS A 64 6.63 3.18 4.38
CA HIS A 64 7.75 2.42 3.89
C HIS A 64 8.93 3.32 3.62
N THR A 65 10.10 2.93 4.09
CA THR A 65 11.38 3.52 3.70
C THR A 65 12.17 2.49 2.91
N ARG A 66 12.71 2.91 1.77
CA ARG A 66 13.38 1.99 0.85
C ARG A 66 14.65 2.62 0.31
N MET A 67 15.71 1.81 0.25
CA MET A 67 16.85 2.10 -0.59
C MET A 67 16.66 1.37 -1.93
N ALA A 68 16.64 2.10 -3.03
CA ALA A 68 16.47 1.51 -4.36
C ALA A 68 17.69 0.66 -4.72
N THR A 69 17.45 -0.58 -5.18
CA THR A 69 18.51 -1.52 -5.57
C THR A 69 18.47 -1.85 -7.06
N GLU A 70 17.29 -2.03 -7.65
CA GLU A 70 17.12 -2.50 -9.02
C GLU A 70 16.14 -1.67 -9.86
N SER A 71 15.28 -0.86 -9.22
CA SER A 71 14.34 0.02 -9.90
C SER A 71 14.78 1.48 -9.87
N ASP A 72 14.21 2.29 -10.76
CA ASP A 72 14.47 3.71 -10.84
C ASP A 72 14.25 4.41 -9.50
N VAL A 73 15.09 5.40 -9.20
CA VAL A 73 14.95 6.26 -8.03
C VAL A 73 14.07 7.44 -8.42
N ASP A 74 12.78 7.21 -8.43
CA ASP A 74 11.78 8.23 -8.70
C ASP A 74 10.58 8.12 -7.74
N ILE A 75 9.75 9.14 -7.72
CA ILE A 75 8.57 9.18 -6.84
C ILE A 75 7.54 8.12 -7.25
N LYS A 76 7.41 7.77 -8.52
CA LYS A 76 6.46 6.76 -9.00
C LYS A 76 6.80 5.38 -8.45
N SER A 77 8.10 5.07 -8.42
CA SER A 77 8.65 3.80 -7.95
C SER A 77 8.81 3.74 -6.43
N ALA A 78 8.38 4.77 -5.68
CA ALA A 78 8.36 4.77 -4.23
C ALA A 78 7.05 4.20 -3.67
N HIS A 79 7.13 3.56 -2.50
CA HIS A 79 5.96 3.14 -1.72
C HIS A 79 5.31 4.35 -0.99
N PRO A 80 4.04 4.25 -0.60
CA PRO A 80 3.08 3.20 -0.91
C PRO A 80 2.62 3.19 -2.37
N TYR A 81 2.10 2.05 -2.85
CA TYR A 81 1.45 1.95 -4.16
C TYR A 81 -0.05 2.03 -4.02
N TRP A 82 -0.65 2.88 -4.82
CA TRP A 82 -2.09 3.05 -4.91
C TRP A 82 -2.66 2.29 -6.11
N ALA A 83 -3.81 1.67 -5.93
CA ALA A 83 -4.48 0.90 -6.97
C ALA A 83 -5.36 1.79 -7.86
N PHE A 84 -4.78 2.45 -8.87
CA PHE A 84 -5.56 3.22 -9.83
C PHE A 84 -6.37 2.28 -10.77
N PRO A 85 -7.66 2.55 -11.06
CA PRO A 85 -8.44 3.74 -10.68
C PRO A 85 -9.28 3.59 -9.40
N TYR A 86 -8.97 2.62 -8.53
CA TYR A 86 -9.71 2.42 -7.30
C TYR A 86 -9.37 3.44 -6.25
N GLN A 87 -10.38 3.83 -5.48
CA GLN A 87 -10.20 4.71 -4.33
C GLN A 87 -9.79 3.89 -3.11
N ASP A 88 -8.96 4.50 -2.28
CA ASP A 88 -8.72 4.05 -0.92
C ASP A 88 -8.20 2.61 -0.80
N VAL A 89 -7.30 2.18 -1.70
CA VAL A 89 -6.50 0.96 -1.57
C VAL A 89 -5.04 1.31 -1.79
N ALA A 90 -4.21 1.10 -0.79
CA ALA A 90 -2.77 1.34 -0.87
C ALA A 90 -1.98 0.20 -0.21
N VAL A 91 -0.80 -0.10 -0.74
CA VAL A 91 0.03 -1.22 -0.31
C VAL A 91 1.48 -0.77 -0.09
N VAL A 92 2.07 -1.29 0.98
CA VAL A 92 3.54 -1.34 1.16
C VAL A 92 3.99 -2.80 1.18
N HIS A 93 5.12 -3.08 0.57
CA HIS A 93 5.57 -4.44 0.29
C HIS A 93 7.08 -4.57 0.52
N ASN A 94 7.48 -5.68 1.09
CA ASN A 94 8.86 -6.13 1.18
C ASN A 94 8.97 -7.50 0.51
N GLY A 95 9.76 -7.60 -0.54
CA GLY A 95 9.96 -8.83 -1.29
C GLY A 95 10.08 -8.63 -2.78
N GLN A 96 9.79 -9.68 -3.50
CA GLN A 96 9.78 -9.70 -4.96
C GLN A 96 8.70 -10.66 -5.46
N LEU A 97 7.90 -10.22 -6.42
CA LEU A 97 7.00 -11.09 -7.18
C LEU A 97 7.72 -11.61 -8.41
N THR A 98 7.58 -12.91 -8.65
CA THR A 98 7.96 -13.49 -9.92
C THR A 98 6.86 -13.27 -10.98
N ASN A 99 7.12 -13.57 -12.24
CA ASN A 99 6.13 -13.42 -13.32
C ASN A 99 5.46 -12.03 -13.40
N TYR A 100 6.17 -10.97 -13.02
CA TYR A 100 5.69 -9.60 -13.02
C TYR A 100 4.96 -9.22 -14.32
N TRP A 101 5.60 -9.43 -15.47
CA TRP A 101 5.02 -9.07 -16.77
C TRP A 101 3.79 -9.90 -17.15
N GLY A 102 3.71 -11.13 -16.64
CA GLY A 102 2.53 -11.99 -16.83
C GLY A 102 1.32 -11.42 -16.10
N ASN A 103 1.47 -11.18 -14.81
CA ASN A 103 0.44 -10.62 -13.94
C ASN A 103 0.00 -9.23 -14.41
N ARG A 104 0.94 -8.36 -14.73
CA ARG A 104 0.66 -7.02 -15.24
C ARG A 104 -0.22 -7.06 -16.51
N ARG A 105 0.13 -7.87 -17.50
CA ARG A 105 -0.65 -8.00 -18.75
C ARG A 105 -2.08 -8.49 -18.51
N ILE A 106 -2.29 -9.37 -17.53
CA ILE A 106 -3.64 -9.84 -17.18
C ILE A 106 -4.47 -8.66 -16.64
N LEU A 107 -3.93 -7.91 -15.69
CA LEU A 107 -4.60 -6.77 -15.08
C LEU A 107 -4.81 -5.62 -16.08
N GLU A 108 -3.84 -5.31 -16.93
CA GLU A 108 -3.99 -4.31 -17.99
C GLU A 108 -5.12 -4.67 -19.00
N ARG A 109 -5.27 -5.96 -19.34
CA ARG A 109 -6.41 -6.43 -20.17
C ARG A 109 -7.75 -6.29 -19.46
N SER A 110 -7.77 -6.29 -18.15
CA SER A 110 -8.95 -6.01 -17.33
C SER A 110 -9.23 -4.52 -17.17
N GLY A 111 -8.42 -3.65 -17.78
CA GLY A 111 -8.62 -2.20 -17.81
C GLY A 111 -7.83 -1.42 -16.76
N TYR A 112 -6.95 -2.08 -15.99
CA TYR A 112 -6.13 -1.39 -15.00
C TYR A 112 -4.93 -0.67 -15.62
N ARG A 113 -4.56 0.46 -15.03
CA ARG A 113 -3.38 1.24 -15.39
C ARG A 113 -2.31 1.08 -14.31
N PHE A 114 -1.06 0.97 -14.74
CA PHE A 114 0.10 0.97 -13.87
C PHE A 114 0.91 2.27 -14.09
N ASN A 115 1.34 2.87 -13.00
CA ASN A 115 2.11 4.12 -13.02
C ASN A 115 3.63 3.86 -12.86
N SER A 116 4.03 2.67 -12.41
CA SER A 116 5.42 2.27 -12.24
C SER A 116 5.74 0.95 -12.92
N ASN A 117 7.00 0.57 -12.88
CA ASN A 117 7.46 -0.77 -13.25
C ASN A 117 7.81 -1.61 -12.01
N CYS A 118 7.31 -1.24 -10.84
CA CYS A 118 7.55 -1.99 -9.61
C CYS A 118 6.50 -3.09 -9.43
N ASP A 119 6.96 -4.26 -9.02
CA ASP A 119 6.11 -5.43 -8.75
C ASP A 119 5.11 -5.20 -7.60
N SER A 120 5.46 -4.34 -6.65
CA SER A 120 4.60 -4.00 -5.51
C SER A 120 3.27 -3.37 -5.94
N GLU A 121 3.24 -2.65 -7.07
CA GLU A 121 2.01 -2.08 -7.61
C GLU A 121 1.02 -3.16 -8.06
N ILE A 122 1.52 -4.34 -8.48
CA ILE A 122 0.67 -5.48 -8.82
C ILE A 122 -0.18 -5.91 -7.63
N ILE A 123 0.39 -5.95 -6.43
CA ILE A 123 -0.35 -6.37 -5.24
C ILE A 123 -1.52 -5.40 -4.99
N ALA A 124 -1.27 -4.08 -5.06
CA ALA A 124 -2.32 -3.09 -4.86
C ALA A 124 -3.45 -3.24 -5.89
N VAL A 125 -3.10 -3.37 -7.17
CA VAL A 125 -4.07 -3.51 -8.26
C VAL A 125 -4.81 -4.85 -8.18
N TYR A 126 -4.13 -5.93 -7.83
CA TYR A 126 -4.72 -7.25 -7.65
C TYR A 126 -5.80 -7.24 -6.53
N ILE A 127 -5.45 -6.71 -5.36
CA ILE A 127 -6.39 -6.59 -4.23
C ILE A 127 -7.61 -5.75 -4.64
N ALA A 128 -7.38 -4.61 -5.29
CA ALA A 128 -8.46 -3.76 -5.76
C ALA A 128 -9.35 -4.44 -6.81
N ASP A 129 -8.79 -5.23 -7.73
CA ASP A 129 -9.54 -6.02 -8.72
C ASP A 129 -10.45 -7.05 -8.04
N LYS A 130 -9.94 -7.78 -7.06
CA LYS A 130 -10.73 -8.74 -6.28
C LYS A 130 -11.86 -8.05 -5.52
N MET A 131 -11.56 -6.94 -4.82
CA MET A 131 -12.56 -6.17 -4.08
C MET A 131 -13.64 -5.58 -5.00
N ALA A 132 -13.28 -5.13 -6.20
CA ALA A 132 -14.24 -4.65 -7.21
C ALA A 132 -15.19 -5.74 -7.71
N LYS A 133 -14.77 -6.99 -7.67
CA LYS A 133 -15.59 -8.17 -7.98
C LYS A 133 -16.45 -8.62 -6.81
N GLY A 134 -16.42 -7.90 -5.69
CA GLY A 134 -17.23 -8.17 -4.49
C GLY A 134 -16.61 -9.16 -3.51
N ILE A 135 -15.33 -9.50 -3.68
CA ILE A 135 -14.57 -10.32 -2.73
C ILE A 135 -14.10 -9.38 -1.62
N ASP A 136 -14.26 -9.78 -0.36
CA ASP A 136 -13.77 -8.97 0.77
C ASP A 136 -12.24 -8.92 0.83
N LEU A 137 -11.71 -8.02 1.66
CA LEU A 137 -10.27 -7.79 1.76
C LEU A 137 -9.54 -9.05 2.23
N GLU A 138 -10.04 -9.72 3.26
CA GLU A 138 -9.39 -10.88 3.87
C GLU A 138 -9.28 -12.03 2.85
N GLN A 139 -10.37 -12.35 2.16
CA GLN A 139 -10.35 -13.37 1.11
C GLN A 139 -9.46 -12.95 -0.07
N SER A 140 -9.49 -11.68 -0.47
CA SER A 140 -8.61 -11.17 -1.53
C SER A 140 -7.12 -11.32 -1.18
N MET A 141 -6.79 -11.14 0.10
CA MET A 141 -5.43 -11.34 0.60
C MET A 141 -5.04 -12.82 0.65
N HIS A 142 -5.93 -13.70 1.08
CA HIS A 142 -5.70 -15.16 1.01
C HIS A 142 -5.48 -15.62 -0.43
N ASP A 143 -6.35 -15.21 -1.35
CA ASP A 143 -6.21 -15.53 -2.77
C ASP A 143 -4.86 -15.05 -3.33
N SER A 144 -4.35 -13.91 -2.86
CA SER A 144 -3.07 -13.37 -3.31
C SER A 144 -1.88 -14.26 -2.96
N LEU A 145 -1.95 -15.01 -1.86
CA LEU A 145 -0.88 -15.92 -1.44
C LEU A 145 -0.75 -17.13 -2.38
N ASP A 146 -1.84 -17.53 -3.01
CA ASP A 146 -1.88 -18.67 -3.93
C ASP A 146 -1.73 -18.24 -5.41
N GLU A 147 -2.21 -17.05 -5.77
CA GLU A 147 -2.25 -16.59 -7.16
C GLU A 147 -1.04 -15.72 -7.56
N LEU A 148 -0.38 -15.06 -6.59
CA LEU A 148 0.84 -14.28 -6.82
C LEU A 148 2.06 -15.08 -6.41
N ASP A 149 2.90 -15.42 -7.37
CA ASP A 149 4.13 -16.15 -7.11
C ASP A 149 5.27 -15.20 -6.71
N GLY A 150 6.00 -15.56 -5.65
CA GLY A 150 7.07 -14.70 -5.14
C GLY A 150 7.46 -15.01 -3.70
N VAL A 151 8.32 -14.15 -3.16
CA VAL A 151 8.69 -14.14 -1.74
C VAL A 151 8.42 -12.76 -1.20
N PHE A 152 7.36 -12.62 -0.40
CA PHE A 152 6.85 -11.30 -0.04
C PHE A 152 6.12 -11.25 1.31
N THR A 153 6.14 -10.09 1.89
CA THR A 153 5.24 -9.67 2.96
C THR A 153 4.72 -8.29 2.63
N TYR A 154 3.43 -8.05 2.79
CA TYR A 154 2.85 -6.74 2.51
C TYR A 154 1.84 -6.32 3.57
N ILE A 155 1.63 -5.00 3.65
CA ILE A 155 0.55 -4.39 4.42
C ILE A 155 -0.31 -3.62 3.43
N VAL A 156 -1.62 -3.79 3.53
CA VAL A 156 -2.62 -3.07 2.75
C VAL A 156 -3.46 -2.19 3.67
N SER A 157 -3.73 -0.98 3.22
CA SER A 157 -4.64 -0.03 3.87
C SER A 157 -5.81 0.23 2.94
N THR A 158 -7.01 0.12 3.47
CA THR A 158 -8.24 0.59 2.84
C THR A 158 -8.82 1.73 3.66
N LYS A 159 -9.99 2.23 3.30
CA LYS A 159 -10.64 3.31 4.05
C LYS A 159 -10.90 2.96 5.53
N ASP A 160 -11.20 1.71 5.83
CA ASP A 160 -11.71 1.24 7.12
C ASP A 160 -11.07 -0.07 7.61
N GLN A 161 -10.05 -0.56 6.89
CA GLN A 161 -9.36 -1.80 7.23
C GLN A 161 -7.85 -1.67 7.04
N LEU A 162 -7.10 -2.33 7.91
CA LEU A 162 -5.68 -2.60 7.78
C LEU A 162 -5.49 -4.10 7.62
N GLY A 163 -4.75 -4.53 6.60
CA GLY A 163 -4.45 -5.94 6.37
C GLY A 163 -2.95 -6.20 6.32
N MET A 164 -2.52 -7.36 6.80
CA MET A 164 -1.16 -7.89 6.67
C MET A 164 -1.20 -9.29 6.08
N ALA A 165 -0.32 -9.58 5.12
CA ALA A 165 -0.13 -10.92 4.59
C ALA A 165 1.35 -11.27 4.48
N LYS A 166 1.65 -12.52 4.78
CA LYS A 166 2.98 -13.13 4.68
C LYS A 166 2.90 -14.37 3.80
N ASP A 167 3.81 -14.49 2.86
CA ASP A 167 3.83 -15.59 1.88
C ASP A 167 4.10 -16.96 2.52
N HIS A 168 3.98 -18.02 1.71
CA HIS A 168 4.22 -19.41 2.14
C HIS A 168 5.66 -19.69 2.57
N MET A 169 6.64 -18.94 2.09
CA MET A 169 8.03 -19.09 2.50
C MET A 169 8.39 -18.35 3.78
N ALA A 170 7.58 -17.36 4.15
CA ALA A 170 7.75 -16.51 5.33
C ALA A 170 9.15 -15.89 5.50
N ALA A 171 9.91 -15.75 4.40
CA ALA A 171 11.30 -15.30 4.44
C ALA A 171 11.47 -13.79 4.67
N LYS A 172 10.43 -12.99 4.39
CA LYS A 172 10.49 -11.55 4.64
C LYS A 172 10.02 -11.22 6.05
N PRO A 173 10.76 -10.37 6.80
CA PRO A 173 10.44 -10.10 8.20
C PRO A 173 9.12 -9.34 8.35
N MET A 174 8.41 -9.67 9.42
CA MET A 174 7.25 -8.94 9.91
C MET A 174 7.10 -9.23 11.40
N VAL A 175 6.89 -8.21 12.20
CA VAL A 175 6.61 -8.31 13.64
C VAL A 175 5.30 -7.60 13.90
N ILE A 176 4.46 -8.19 14.74
CA ILE A 176 3.15 -7.66 15.09
C ILE A 176 3.06 -7.46 16.61
N TYR A 177 2.48 -6.35 16.98
CA TYR A 177 1.96 -6.06 18.30
C TYR A 177 0.45 -5.83 18.23
N GLU A 178 -0.31 -6.57 19.03
CA GLU A 178 -1.76 -6.39 19.21
C GLU A 178 -2.03 -6.00 20.66
N GLY A 179 -2.38 -4.74 20.89
CA GLY A 179 -2.86 -4.21 22.16
C GLY A 179 -4.39 -4.12 22.20
N GLU A 180 -4.93 -3.58 23.30
CA GLU A 180 -6.40 -3.44 23.47
C GLU A 180 -7.01 -2.50 22.43
N ASP A 181 -6.36 -1.37 22.16
CA ASP A 181 -6.90 -0.29 21.30
C ASP A 181 -5.98 0.02 20.09
N ILE A 182 -4.93 -0.76 19.88
CA ILE A 182 -3.93 -0.46 18.85
C ILE A 182 -3.29 -1.72 18.29
N VAL A 183 -3.06 -1.72 17.01
CA VAL A 183 -2.23 -2.71 16.31
C VAL A 183 -1.03 -1.99 15.68
N ALA A 184 0.14 -2.59 15.78
CA ALA A 184 1.33 -2.12 15.11
C ALA A 184 2.06 -3.28 14.41
N CYS A 185 2.39 -3.05 13.14
CA CYS A 185 3.15 -4.00 12.31
C CYS A 185 4.42 -3.30 11.80
N ALA A 186 5.55 -4.00 11.82
CA ALA A 186 6.79 -3.48 11.26
C ALA A 186 7.70 -4.62 10.78
N SER A 187 8.63 -4.30 9.87
CA SER A 187 9.68 -5.24 9.47
C SER A 187 10.65 -5.57 10.61
N GLU A 188 10.80 -4.66 11.58
CA GLU A 188 11.68 -4.82 12.73
C GLU A 188 11.00 -4.38 14.02
N GLU A 189 11.16 -5.17 15.07
CA GLU A 189 10.57 -4.93 16.38
C GLU A 189 10.98 -3.59 16.99
N VAL A 190 12.20 -3.13 16.73
CA VAL A 190 12.70 -1.85 17.22
C VAL A 190 11.83 -0.66 16.81
N ALA A 191 11.23 -0.72 15.62
CA ALA A 191 10.31 0.32 15.15
C ALA A 191 9.05 0.40 16.02
N ILE A 192 8.50 -0.75 16.39
CA ILE A 192 7.33 -0.84 17.28
C ILE A 192 7.72 -0.38 18.70
N ARG A 193 8.85 -0.86 19.22
CA ARG A 193 9.31 -0.50 20.58
C ARG A 193 9.61 0.99 20.75
N ASN A 194 9.97 1.69 19.67
CA ASN A 194 10.17 3.14 19.75
C ASN A 194 8.88 3.94 19.97
N ILE A 195 7.73 3.36 19.68
CA ILE A 195 6.42 4.01 19.85
C ILE A 195 5.89 3.78 21.27
N PHE A 196 6.22 2.63 21.88
CA PHE A 196 5.68 2.23 23.17
C PHE A 196 6.71 2.38 24.28
N PRO A 197 6.47 3.24 25.31
CA PRO A 197 7.43 3.48 26.39
C PRO A 197 7.45 2.37 27.46
N HIS A 198 6.62 1.33 27.31
CA HIS A 198 6.50 0.22 28.24
C HIS A 198 6.85 -1.11 27.55
N GLU A 199 7.00 -2.15 28.33
CA GLU A 199 7.22 -3.48 27.79
C GLU A 199 5.98 -3.98 27.04
N ILE A 200 6.21 -4.44 25.82
CA ILE A 200 5.16 -4.97 24.91
C ILE A 200 5.52 -6.41 24.52
N LYS A 201 4.51 -7.20 24.24
CA LYS A 201 4.67 -8.56 23.74
C LYS A 201 4.36 -8.59 22.24
N THR A 202 5.39 -8.80 21.46
CA THR A 202 5.33 -8.92 20.01
C THR A 202 5.40 -10.39 19.58
N TYR A 203 5.03 -10.67 18.34
CA TYR A 203 5.18 -11.99 17.72
C TYR A 203 5.43 -11.86 16.22
N ASP A 204 6.05 -12.89 15.64
CA ASP A 204 6.23 -13.03 14.20
C ASP A 204 5.05 -13.83 13.61
N PRO A 205 4.38 -13.34 12.56
CA PRO A 205 3.36 -14.13 11.87
C PRO A 205 3.94 -15.36 11.20
N TYR A 206 3.13 -16.41 11.14
CA TYR A 206 3.50 -17.68 10.50
C TYR A 206 3.51 -17.57 8.97
N GLU A 207 3.96 -18.67 8.32
CA GLU A 207 3.81 -18.84 6.88
C GLU A 207 2.34 -18.82 6.47
N ALA A 208 2.06 -18.21 5.33
CA ALA A 208 0.72 -18.04 4.75
C ALA A 208 -0.29 -17.34 5.69
N GLU A 209 0.19 -16.54 6.65
CA GLU A 209 -0.69 -15.83 7.56
C GLU A 209 -1.25 -14.57 6.93
N VAL A 210 -2.56 -14.40 7.04
CA VAL A 210 -3.30 -13.19 6.72
C VAL A 210 -3.99 -12.69 7.98
N LYS A 211 -3.90 -11.39 8.22
CA LYS A 211 -4.66 -10.70 9.27
C LYS A 211 -5.31 -9.45 8.73
N VAL A 212 -6.55 -9.22 9.13
CA VAL A 212 -7.28 -7.99 8.80
C VAL A 212 -7.90 -7.42 10.06
N TRP A 213 -7.66 -6.13 10.29
CA TRP A 213 -8.24 -5.37 11.39
C TRP A 213 -9.19 -4.31 10.86
N GLN A 214 -10.33 -4.18 11.51
CA GLN A 214 -11.25 -3.05 11.33
C GLN A 214 -10.75 -1.86 12.12
N VAL A 215 -10.80 -0.64 11.58
CA VAL A 215 -10.20 0.57 12.14
C VAL A 215 -11.20 1.74 12.16
#